data_cab49be81c12782de09a6e55515ac964
#
_entry.id   cab49be81c12782de09a6e55515ac964
#
_cell.length_a   1.000
_cell.length_b   1.000
_cell.length_c   1.000
_cell.angle_alpha   90.00
_cell.angle_beta   90.00
_cell.angle_gamma   90.00
#
_symmetry.space_group_name_H-M   'P 1'
#
loop_
_entity.id
_entity.type
_entity.pdbx_description
1 polymer ?
#
loop_
_entity_poly.entity_id
_entity_poly.type
_entity_poly.pdbx_seq_one_letter_code
_entity_poly.pdbx_strand_id
1 'polypeptide(L)'
;MSAVNLIAVFAENQLGQMARITKVLADAGVNIRWVTIATNERLGVIKFLVDKCDLAYKGLQGKGWTVSLVEVLAIEVEDKPGGLHAVADCLARNQINVENSSGFVSNNRAVLLIEVQDIAGARQILTKQTLRLLSQEEILTL
;
A
#
# COMPACT_ATOMS: atom_id res chain seq x y z
N MET A 1 -12.80 8.55 8.05
CA MET A 1 -12.18 7.33 7.49
C MET A 1 -10.72 7.30 7.86
N SER A 2 -10.23 6.19 8.40
CA SER A 2 -8.82 6.07 8.78
C SER A 2 -7.93 6.01 7.54
N ALA A 3 -6.74 6.59 7.66
CA ALA A 3 -5.73 6.52 6.61
C ALA A 3 -5.25 5.09 6.45
N VAL A 4 -4.93 4.71 5.21
CA VAL A 4 -4.28 3.44 4.92
C VAL A 4 -2.78 3.72 4.79
N ASN A 5 -2.00 3.08 5.63
CA ASN A 5 -0.55 3.28 5.66
C ASN A 5 0.18 2.00 5.28
N LEU A 6 1.20 2.16 4.43
CA LEU A 6 2.15 1.11 4.13
C LEU A 6 3.46 1.44 4.84
N ILE A 7 4.21 0.41 5.21
CA ILE A 7 5.60 0.57 5.63
C ILE A 7 6.48 0.48 4.39
N ALA A 8 7.26 1.52 4.14
CA ALA A 8 8.22 1.52 3.05
C ALA A 8 9.62 1.39 3.61
N VAL A 9 10.38 0.42 3.13
CA VAL A 9 11.76 0.20 3.52
C VAL A 9 12.64 0.47 2.30
N PHE A 10 13.60 1.37 2.47
CA PHE A 10 14.56 1.73 1.43
C PHE A 10 15.84 0.98 1.68
N ALA A 11 16.27 0.17 0.72
CA ALA A 11 17.42 -0.70 0.89
C ALA A 11 18.19 -0.85 -0.41
N GLU A 12 19.47 -1.15 -0.29
CA GLU A 12 20.27 -1.54 -1.46
C GLU A 12 19.72 -2.82 -2.06
N ASN A 13 19.71 -2.90 -3.39
CA ASN A 13 19.27 -4.09 -4.10
C ASN A 13 20.32 -5.20 -3.98
N GLN A 14 20.25 -5.96 -2.92
CA GLN A 14 21.19 -7.04 -2.60
C GLN A 14 20.45 -8.35 -2.33
N LEU A 15 21.10 -9.44 -2.64
CA LEU A 15 20.58 -10.76 -2.34
C LEU A 15 20.29 -10.90 -0.85
N GLY A 16 19.10 -11.37 -0.52
CA GLY A 16 18.68 -11.64 0.84
C GLY A 16 18.15 -10.45 1.62
N GLN A 17 18.03 -9.27 1.02
CA GLN A 17 17.50 -8.09 1.74
C GLN A 17 16.06 -8.31 2.22
N MET A 18 15.20 -8.86 1.36
CA MET A 18 13.84 -9.14 1.78
C MET A 18 13.80 -10.13 2.94
N ALA A 19 14.65 -11.14 2.94
CA ALA A 19 14.72 -12.10 4.04
C ALA A 19 15.12 -11.43 5.35
N ARG A 20 16.11 -10.53 5.32
CA ARG A 20 16.55 -9.81 6.51
C ARG A 20 15.46 -8.90 7.06
N ILE A 21 14.78 -8.16 6.19
CA ILE A 21 13.72 -7.24 6.58
C ILE A 21 12.52 -8.00 7.14
N THR A 22 12.09 -9.05 6.47
CA THR A 22 10.93 -9.84 6.93
C THR A 22 11.22 -10.57 8.24
N LYS A 23 12.48 -10.92 8.49
CA LYS A 23 12.88 -11.50 9.78
C LYS A 23 12.65 -10.51 10.93
N VAL A 24 13.00 -9.24 10.73
CA VAL A 24 12.76 -8.20 11.74
C VAL A 24 11.27 -8.09 12.03
N LEU A 25 10.43 -8.10 11.00
CA LEU A 25 8.97 -8.03 11.16
C LEU A 25 8.43 -9.26 11.90
N ALA A 26 8.92 -10.44 11.55
CA ALA A 26 8.52 -11.68 12.22
C ALA A 26 8.88 -11.66 13.71
N ASP A 27 10.11 -11.23 14.02
CA ASP A 27 10.58 -11.17 15.41
C ASP A 27 9.79 -10.13 16.24
N ALA A 28 9.25 -9.11 15.58
CA ALA A 28 8.39 -8.12 16.24
C ALA A 28 6.93 -8.55 16.35
N GLY A 29 6.60 -9.74 15.86
CA GLY A 29 5.21 -10.26 15.90
C GLY A 29 4.28 -9.58 14.91
N VAL A 30 4.81 -9.04 13.83
CA VAL A 30 4.06 -8.32 12.80
C VAL A 30 3.71 -9.27 11.67
N ASN A 31 2.42 -9.33 11.30
CA ASN A 31 1.96 -10.13 10.17
C ASN A 31 1.87 -9.27 8.92
N ILE A 32 2.48 -9.76 7.85
CA ILE A 32 2.48 -9.09 6.54
C ILE A 32 1.25 -9.58 5.77
N ARG A 33 0.41 -8.62 5.36
CA ARG A 33 -0.79 -8.93 4.59
C ARG A 33 -0.56 -8.77 3.08
N TRP A 34 0.39 -7.97 2.70
CA TRP A 34 0.68 -7.67 1.31
C TRP A 34 2.08 -7.05 1.20
N VAL A 35 2.75 -7.28 0.09
CA VAL A 35 4.09 -6.76 -0.15
C VAL A 35 4.30 -6.46 -1.63
N THR A 36 5.03 -5.38 -1.90
CA THR A 36 5.58 -5.11 -3.22
C THR A 36 7.04 -4.74 -3.09
N ILE A 37 7.79 -5.00 -4.13
CA ILE A 37 9.18 -4.59 -4.23
C ILE A 37 9.40 -3.95 -5.60
N ALA A 38 10.02 -2.79 -5.60
CA ALA A 38 10.43 -2.11 -6.82
C ALA A 38 11.92 -1.82 -6.70
N THR A 39 12.69 -2.33 -7.65
CA THR A 39 14.14 -2.16 -7.64
C THR A 39 14.61 -1.57 -8.95
N ASN A 40 15.69 -0.80 -8.86
CA ASN A 40 16.55 -0.51 -10.00
C ASN A 40 17.90 -1.19 -9.74
N GLU A 41 18.94 -0.84 -10.49
CA GLU A 41 20.23 -1.51 -10.37
C GLU A 41 20.82 -1.50 -8.97
N ARG A 42 20.62 -0.43 -8.20
CA ARG A 42 21.27 -0.23 -6.90
C ARG A 42 20.31 -0.18 -5.73
N LEU A 43 19.16 0.40 -5.92
CA LEU A 43 18.25 0.70 -4.82
C LEU A 43 16.92 -0.03 -4.99
N GLY A 44 16.33 -0.36 -3.86
CA GLY A 44 15.01 -0.93 -3.82
C GLY A 44 14.12 -0.24 -2.81
N VAL A 45 12.83 -0.27 -3.06
CA VAL A 45 11.80 0.12 -2.10
C VAL A 45 10.90 -1.07 -1.92
N ILE A 46 10.79 -1.55 -0.68
CA ILE A 46 9.89 -2.65 -0.34
C ILE A 46 8.78 -2.05 0.50
N LYS A 47 7.55 -2.24 0.06
CA LYS A 47 6.38 -1.71 0.77
C LYS A 47 5.56 -2.86 1.31
N PHE A 48 5.12 -2.74 2.56
CA PHE A 48 4.36 -3.77 3.26
C PHE A 48 3.05 -3.20 3.79
N LEU A 49 1.98 -3.96 3.62
CA LEU A 49 0.76 -3.77 4.39
C LEU A 49 0.81 -4.74 5.56
N VAL A 50 0.79 -4.21 6.77
CA VAL A 50 0.96 -5.01 7.98
C VAL A 50 -0.17 -4.74 8.97
N ASP A 51 -0.38 -5.68 9.89
CA ASP A 51 -1.42 -5.56 10.91
C ASP A 51 -1.04 -4.62 12.05
N LYS A 52 0.25 -4.46 12.34
CA LYS A 52 0.75 -3.66 13.47
C LYS A 52 1.81 -2.69 12.98
N CYS A 53 1.35 -1.60 12.38
CA CYS A 53 2.20 -0.64 11.70
C CYS A 53 3.24 0.00 12.63
N ASP A 54 2.86 0.37 13.85
CA ASP A 54 3.77 1.01 14.81
C ASP A 54 4.90 0.07 15.23
N LEU A 55 4.58 -1.19 15.50
CA LEU A 55 5.60 -2.18 15.85
C LEU A 55 6.55 -2.44 14.70
N ALA A 56 6.01 -2.49 13.48
CA ALA A 56 6.82 -2.67 12.27
C ALA A 56 7.81 -1.52 12.10
N TYR A 57 7.31 -0.30 12.20
CA TYR A 57 8.13 0.91 12.04
C TYR A 57 9.26 0.94 13.07
N LYS A 58 8.91 0.77 14.35
CA LYS A 58 9.89 0.80 15.44
C LYS A 58 10.90 -0.33 15.35
N GLY A 59 10.44 -1.52 15.01
CA GLY A 59 11.30 -2.70 14.89
C GLY A 59 12.34 -2.53 13.79
N LEU A 60 11.91 -2.07 12.62
CA LEU A 60 12.80 -1.85 11.49
C LEU A 60 13.77 -0.70 11.76
N GLN A 61 13.25 0.43 12.27
CA GLN A 61 14.08 1.58 12.57
C GLN A 61 15.12 1.24 13.63
N GLY A 62 14.74 0.48 14.66
CA GLY A 62 15.66 0.05 15.73
C GLY A 62 16.78 -0.86 15.25
N LYS A 63 16.61 -1.53 14.12
CA LYS A 63 17.64 -2.38 13.50
C LYS A 63 18.45 -1.63 12.44
N GLY A 64 18.25 -0.32 12.31
CA GLY A 64 19.03 0.51 11.39
C GLY A 64 18.49 0.61 9.98
N TRP A 65 17.29 0.08 9.70
CA TRP A 65 16.68 0.20 8.37
C TRP A 65 16.11 1.60 8.18
N THR A 66 16.20 2.09 6.95
CA THR A 66 15.56 3.36 6.56
C THR A 66 14.10 3.08 6.23
N VAL A 67 13.20 3.62 7.04
CA VAL A 67 11.78 3.29 7.01
C VAL A 67 10.95 4.57 6.91
N SER A 68 9.86 4.48 6.19
CA SER A 68 8.90 5.59 6.05
C SER A 68 7.48 5.01 6.07
N LEU A 69 6.54 5.82 6.51
CA LEU A 69 5.11 5.52 6.34
C LEU A 69 4.65 6.17 5.04
N VAL A 70 3.93 5.40 4.23
CA VAL A 70 3.36 5.90 2.97
C VAL A 70 1.85 5.79 3.08
N GLU A 71 1.17 6.94 3.01
CA GLU A 71 -0.28 6.95 2.99
C GLU A 71 -0.77 6.66 1.59
N VAL A 72 -1.74 5.76 1.47
CA VAL A 72 -2.35 5.37 0.20
C VAL A 72 -3.87 5.42 0.30
N LEU A 73 -4.52 5.47 -0.85
CA LEU A 73 -5.96 5.25 -0.94
C LEU A 73 -6.20 3.81 -1.36
N ALA A 74 -7.13 3.16 -0.68
CA ALA A 74 -7.57 1.81 -1.02
C ALA A 74 -8.96 1.90 -1.66
N ILE A 75 -9.08 1.43 -2.89
CA ILE A 75 -10.31 1.51 -3.67
C ILE A 75 -10.77 0.10 -3.98
N GLU A 76 -12.03 -0.19 -3.67
CA GLU A 76 -12.62 -1.46 -4.06
C GLU A 76 -12.91 -1.47 -5.55
N VAL A 77 -12.49 -2.53 -6.24
CA VAL A 77 -12.63 -2.69 -7.68
C VAL A 77 -13.49 -3.92 -7.93
N GLU A 78 -14.41 -3.84 -8.88
CA GLU A 78 -15.16 -5.03 -9.29
C GLU A 78 -14.23 -6.01 -10.01
N ASP A 79 -14.21 -7.24 -9.56
CA ASP A 79 -13.34 -8.27 -10.13
C ASP A 79 -13.98 -8.87 -11.38
N LYS A 80 -13.99 -8.08 -12.44
CA LYS A 80 -14.55 -8.47 -13.74
C LYS A 80 -13.92 -7.61 -14.85
N PRO A 81 -14.04 -8.02 -16.13
CA PRO A 81 -13.56 -7.18 -17.23
C PRO A 81 -14.18 -5.78 -17.15
N GLY A 82 -13.35 -4.76 -17.25
CA GLY A 82 -13.76 -3.36 -17.16
C GLY A 82 -13.80 -2.80 -15.73
N GLY A 83 -13.66 -3.64 -14.70
CA GLY A 83 -13.68 -3.15 -13.31
C GLY A 83 -12.56 -2.16 -13.01
N LEU A 84 -11.34 -2.51 -13.38
CA LEU A 84 -10.20 -1.61 -13.17
C LEU A 84 -10.30 -0.38 -14.07
N HIS A 85 -10.78 -0.53 -15.31
CA HIS A 85 -10.97 0.60 -16.21
C HIS A 85 -11.92 1.64 -15.62
N ALA A 86 -13.01 1.19 -15.01
CA ALA A 86 -13.97 2.11 -14.38
C ALA A 86 -13.32 2.98 -13.31
N VAL A 87 -12.43 2.39 -12.50
CA VAL A 87 -11.69 3.14 -11.48
C VAL A 87 -10.69 4.09 -12.14
N ALA A 88 -9.90 3.59 -13.09
CA ALA A 88 -8.89 4.39 -13.77
C ALA A 88 -9.52 5.58 -14.50
N ASP A 89 -10.65 5.36 -15.15
CA ASP A 89 -11.38 6.44 -15.84
C ASP A 89 -11.91 7.48 -14.88
N CYS A 90 -12.43 7.05 -13.73
CA CYS A 90 -12.89 7.97 -12.68
C CYS A 90 -11.75 8.84 -12.16
N LEU A 91 -10.57 8.25 -11.92
CA LEU A 91 -9.40 8.99 -11.49
C LEU A 91 -8.97 10.01 -12.55
N ALA A 92 -8.96 9.61 -13.82
CA ALA A 92 -8.56 10.49 -14.92
C ALA A 92 -9.54 11.66 -15.07
N ARG A 93 -10.83 11.38 -15.01
CA ARG A 93 -11.86 12.45 -15.14
C ARG A 93 -11.81 13.46 -14.00
N ASN A 94 -11.32 13.06 -12.84
CA ASN A 94 -11.16 13.91 -11.67
C ASN A 94 -9.74 14.48 -11.55
N GLN A 95 -8.93 14.32 -12.59
CA GLN A 95 -7.57 14.88 -12.68
C GLN A 95 -6.63 14.37 -11.58
N ILE A 96 -6.83 13.13 -11.16
CA ILE A 96 -5.98 12.48 -10.17
C ILE A 96 -4.98 11.62 -10.90
N ASN A 97 -3.70 12.01 -10.85
CA ASN A 97 -2.61 11.25 -11.44
C ASN A 97 -2.12 10.20 -10.45
N VAL A 98 -2.05 8.96 -10.90
CA VAL A 98 -1.58 7.85 -10.07
C VAL A 98 -0.07 7.72 -10.24
N GLU A 99 0.66 7.92 -9.14
CA GLU A 99 2.11 7.82 -9.14
C GLU A 99 2.61 6.39 -8.93
N ASN A 100 1.85 5.61 -8.17
CA ASN A 100 2.15 4.21 -7.91
C ASN A 100 0.84 3.50 -7.62
N SER A 101 0.71 2.29 -8.11
CA SER A 101 -0.47 1.49 -7.80
C SER A 101 -0.12 0.01 -7.75
N SER A 102 -0.88 -0.70 -6.95
CA SER A 102 -0.81 -2.15 -6.86
C SER A 102 -2.18 -2.67 -6.46
N GLY A 103 -2.45 -3.91 -6.76
CA GLY A 103 -3.75 -4.48 -6.48
C GLY A 103 -3.64 -5.89 -5.93
N PHE A 104 -4.67 -6.32 -5.25
CA PHE A 104 -4.78 -7.69 -4.79
C PHE A 104 -6.24 -8.10 -4.69
N VAL A 105 -6.47 -9.41 -4.66
CA VAL A 105 -7.79 -10.00 -4.47
C VAL A 105 -7.76 -10.80 -3.18
N SER A 106 -8.77 -10.59 -2.35
CA SER A 106 -8.95 -11.34 -1.11
C SER A 106 -10.44 -11.53 -0.86
N ASN A 107 -10.85 -12.76 -0.56
CA ASN A 107 -12.25 -13.09 -0.29
C ASN A 107 -13.21 -12.60 -1.39
N ASN A 108 -12.83 -12.82 -2.65
CA ASN A 108 -13.60 -12.41 -3.83
C ASN A 108 -13.80 -10.91 -3.95
N ARG A 109 -12.98 -10.13 -3.25
CA ARG A 109 -12.96 -8.67 -3.35
C ARG A 109 -11.62 -8.23 -3.91
N ALA A 110 -11.67 -7.33 -4.87
CA ALA A 110 -10.47 -6.76 -5.46
C ALA A 110 -10.24 -5.36 -4.89
N VAL A 111 -8.99 -5.06 -4.57
CA VAL A 111 -8.60 -3.79 -3.97
C VAL A 111 -7.44 -3.21 -4.76
N LEU A 112 -7.53 -1.92 -5.07
CA LEU A 112 -6.45 -1.15 -5.68
C LEU A 112 -5.90 -0.17 -4.65
N LEU A 113 -4.60 -0.26 -4.38
CA LEU A 113 -3.90 0.71 -3.54
C LEU A 113 -3.21 1.71 -4.46
N ILE A 114 -3.44 3.00 -4.23
CA ILE A 114 -2.83 4.04 -5.07
C ILE A 114 -2.09 5.07 -4.22
N GLU A 115 -0.97 5.54 -4.77
CA GLU A 115 -0.24 6.69 -4.27
C GLU A 115 -0.46 7.85 -5.21
N VAL A 116 -0.85 8.99 -4.64
CA VAL A 116 -1.09 10.22 -5.37
C VAL A 116 -0.42 11.37 -4.64
N GLN A 117 -0.16 12.47 -5.34
CA GLN A 117 0.55 13.60 -4.77
C GLN A 117 -0.26 14.29 -3.66
N ASP A 118 -1.54 14.58 -3.91
CA ASP A 118 -2.42 15.22 -2.94
C ASP A 118 -3.46 14.20 -2.47
N ILE A 119 -3.09 13.42 -1.46
CA ILE A 119 -3.94 12.33 -1.00
C ILE A 119 -5.21 12.84 -0.29
N ALA A 120 -5.10 13.92 0.46
CA ALA A 120 -6.26 14.49 1.14
C ALA A 120 -7.27 15.04 0.13
N GLY A 121 -6.81 15.75 -0.88
CA GLY A 121 -7.65 16.26 -1.95
C GLY A 121 -8.28 15.14 -2.77
N ALA A 122 -7.52 14.12 -3.10
CA ALA A 122 -8.04 12.96 -3.83
C ALA A 122 -9.11 12.23 -3.02
N ARG A 123 -8.90 12.06 -1.71
CA ARG A 123 -9.89 11.43 -0.84
C ARG A 123 -11.20 12.21 -0.84
N GLN A 124 -11.13 13.53 -0.72
CA GLN A 124 -12.33 14.37 -0.76
C GLN A 124 -13.10 14.25 -2.08
N ILE A 125 -12.38 14.26 -3.20
CA ILE A 125 -12.98 14.13 -4.51
C ILE A 125 -13.64 12.76 -4.67
N LEU A 126 -12.91 11.69 -4.36
CA LEU A 126 -13.38 10.33 -4.59
C LEU A 126 -14.49 9.91 -3.66
N THR A 127 -14.58 10.46 -2.43
CA THR A 127 -15.71 10.20 -1.54
C THR A 127 -17.04 10.62 -2.13
N LYS A 128 -17.02 11.62 -3.01
CA LYS A 128 -18.24 12.12 -3.67
C LYS A 128 -18.60 11.34 -4.94
N GLN A 129 -17.75 10.40 -5.34
CA GLN A 129 -17.98 9.56 -6.50
C GLN A 129 -18.64 8.26 -6.09
N THR A 130 -18.93 7.42 -7.08
CA THR A 130 -19.53 6.10 -6.83
C THR A 130 -18.51 5.05 -6.38
N LEU A 131 -17.22 5.41 -6.33
CA LEU A 131 -16.17 4.50 -5.89
C LEU A 131 -16.23 4.28 -4.39
N ARG A 132 -15.94 3.06 -3.97
CA ARG A 132 -15.87 2.73 -2.56
C ARG A 132 -14.43 2.77 -2.08
N LEU A 133 -14.14 3.71 -1.18
CA LEU A 133 -12.86 3.77 -0.47
C LEU A 133 -12.91 2.89 0.76
N LEU A 134 -11.83 2.16 1.01
CA LEU A 134 -11.71 1.25 2.13
C LEU A 134 -10.80 1.84 3.19
N SER A 135 -11.12 1.56 4.45
CA SER A 135 -10.28 1.96 5.59
C SER A 135 -9.20 0.92 5.85
N GLN A 136 -8.24 1.29 6.71
CA GLN A 136 -7.20 0.37 7.17
C GLN A 136 -7.82 -0.90 7.79
N GLU A 137 -8.80 -0.72 8.67
CA GLU A 137 -9.46 -1.85 9.32
C GLU A 137 -10.15 -2.77 8.32
N GLU A 138 -10.81 -2.20 7.31
CA GLU A 138 -11.50 -2.98 6.30
C GLU A 138 -10.53 -3.83 5.48
N ILE A 139 -9.40 -3.28 5.05
CA ILE A 139 -8.46 -4.06 4.24
C ILE A 139 -7.70 -5.10 5.07
N LEU A 140 -7.47 -4.84 6.34
CA LEU A 140 -6.80 -5.82 7.21
C LEU A 140 -7.70 -7.01 7.58
N THR A 141 -9.02 -6.86 7.45
CA THR A 141 -9.98 -7.93 7.75
C THR A 141 -10.49 -8.67 6.52
N LEU A 142 -10.01 -8.34 5.35
CA LEU A 142 -10.41 -9.03 4.10
C LEU A 142 -9.91 -10.47 4.03
#